data_4515459eb3b72fa143b59243ed635c8a
#
_entry.id   4515459eb3b72fa143b59243ed635c8a
#
_cell.length_a   1.000
_cell.length_b   1.000
_cell.length_c   1.000
_cell.angle_alpha   90.00
_cell.angle_beta   90.00
_cell.angle_gamma   90.00
#
_symmetry.space_group_name_H-M   'P 1'
#
loop_
_entity.id
_entity.type
_entity.pdbx_description
1 polymer ?
#
loop_
_entity_poly.entity_id
_entity_poly.type
_entity_poly.pdbx_seq_one_letter_code
_entity_poly.pdbx_strand_id
1 'polypeptide(L)'
;MNALEQNRRSFLFAIGGLGISQALPRGIARAQAAAPQGYVLGATEGEQLVHFRDHGKIFIKVGSATGSNNLALGTQQVTLGAGIPIHRHLQMDEAFYVLEGSGIFILNDVRHSFEKGGTVFIPKNSWHGFANPDHELLLLWIMSPAGLDGFFRDTCTPPGVPPKQLTREQINEIARKYATEFR
;
A
#
# COMPACT_ATOMS: atom_id res chain seq x y z
N MET A 1 -52.66 30.38 34.81
CA MET A 1 -54.11 30.00 34.77
C MET A 1 -54.16 28.58 34.25
N ASN A 2 -54.39 27.69 35.17
CA ASN A 2 -55.24 26.51 35.28
C ASN A 2 -54.79 25.31 34.42
N ALA A 3 -54.29 24.29 35.02
CA ALA A 3 -54.87 23.32 36.00
C ALA A 3 -55.87 22.37 35.37
N LEU A 4 -55.61 21.12 35.53
CA LEU A 4 -56.40 20.03 36.15
C LEU A 4 -55.93 18.71 35.54
N GLU A 5 -55.21 17.88 36.22
CA GLU A 5 -55.58 16.92 37.31
C GLU A 5 -56.72 15.96 36.95
N GLN A 6 -56.41 14.71 37.29
CA GLN A 6 -57.24 13.57 37.74
C GLN A 6 -57.30 12.41 36.72
N ASN A 7 -57.30 11.18 37.08
CA ASN A 7 -57.14 10.43 38.34
C ASN A 7 -57.20 8.94 37.98
N ARG A 8 -56.38 8.11 38.63
CA ARG A 8 -56.61 6.77 39.17
C ARG A 8 -57.44 5.72 38.40
N ARG A 9 -56.89 4.54 38.18
CA ARG A 9 -57.30 3.34 38.98
C ARG A 9 -56.40 2.16 38.67
N SER A 10 -55.83 1.64 39.77
CA SER A 10 -55.15 0.36 39.88
C SER A 10 -56.06 -0.83 39.57
N PHE A 11 -55.54 -1.80 38.85
CA PHE A 11 -56.02 -3.16 38.93
C PHE A 11 -54.81 -4.12 38.99
N LEU A 12 -54.65 -4.72 40.15
CA LEU A 12 -53.78 -5.85 40.40
C LEU A 12 -54.44 -7.08 39.83
N PHE A 13 -53.79 -7.79 38.93
CA PHE A 13 -53.99 -9.22 38.72
C PHE A 13 -52.64 -9.92 38.79
N ALA A 14 -52.45 -10.68 39.84
CA ALA A 14 -51.35 -11.62 39.98
C ALA A 14 -51.74 -12.91 39.24
N ILE A 15 -51.01 -13.26 38.23
CA ILE A 15 -50.98 -14.59 37.65
C ILE A 15 -49.53 -15.03 37.62
N GLY A 16 -49.22 -16.06 38.41
CA GLY A 16 -47.91 -16.70 38.39
C GLY A 16 -47.68 -17.41 37.05
N GLY A 17 -46.61 -17.06 36.39
CA GLY A 17 -46.13 -17.72 35.20
C GLY A 17 -44.62 -18.00 35.35
N LEU A 18 -44.26 -19.29 35.31
CA LEU A 18 -42.86 -19.71 35.26
C LEU A 18 -42.14 -19.03 34.11
N GLY A 19 -41.31 -18.03 34.44
CA GLY A 19 -40.45 -17.39 33.48
C GLY A 19 -39.24 -18.26 33.14
N ILE A 20 -39.28 -18.92 31.99
CA ILE A 20 -38.08 -19.48 31.36
C ILE A 20 -37.25 -18.28 30.91
N SER A 21 -36.24 -17.95 31.66
CA SER A 21 -35.22 -16.94 31.28
C SER A 21 -34.43 -17.53 30.12
N GLN A 22 -34.82 -17.22 28.89
CA GLN A 22 -33.96 -17.42 27.73
C GLN A 22 -32.84 -16.38 27.78
N ALA A 23 -31.65 -16.82 28.19
CA ALA A 23 -30.44 -16.04 28.05
C ALA A 23 -30.19 -15.82 26.55
N LEU A 24 -30.46 -14.62 26.06
CA LEU A 24 -30.05 -14.22 24.71
C LEU A 24 -28.53 -14.35 24.62
N PRO A 25 -27.99 -14.99 23.57
CA PRO A 25 -26.56 -15.04 23.40
C PRO A 25 -26.02 -13.61 23.32
N ARG A 26 -25.09 -13.29 24.22
CA ARG A 26 -24.35 -12.04 24.14
C ARG A 26 -23.67 -12.00 22.78
N GLY A 27 -24.22 -11.21 21.87
CA GLY A 27 -23.60 -10.94 20.59
C GLY A 27 -22.17 -10.46 20.86
N ILE A 28 -21.21 -11.19 20.29
CA ILE A 28 -19.82 -10.77 20.29
C ILE A 28 -19.82 -9.43 19.55
N ALA A 29 -19.74 -8.34 20.29
CA ALA A 29 -19.53 -7.02 19.71
C ALA A 29 -18.22 -7.10 18.93
N ARG A 30 -18.32 -7.19 17.61
CA ARG A 30 -17.17 -7.12 16.73
C ARG A 30 -16.56 -5.75 16.94
N ALA A 31 -15.38 -5.69 17.57
CA ALA A 31 -14.66 -4.44 17.75
C ALA A 31 -14.52 -3.82 16.37
N GLN A 32 -15.19 -2.70 16.16
CA GLN A 32 -15.09 -1.94 14.92
C GLN A 32 -13.67 -1.40 14.88
N ALA A 33 -12.85 -1.88 13.94
CA ALA A 33 -11.51 -1.36 13.78
C ALA A 33 -11.60 0.18 13.64
N ALA A 34 -10.81 0.89 14.43
CA ALA A 34 -10.77 2.35 14.32
C ALA A 34 -10.45 2.73 12.87
N ALA A 35 -11.14 3.72 12.36
CA ALA A 35 -10.84 4.24 11.02
C ALA A 35 -9.38 4.70 10.96
N PRO A 36 -8.65 4.42 9.86
CA PRO A 36 -7.27 4.85 9.73
C PRO A 36 -7.19 6.37 9.87
N GLN A 37 -6.27 6.84 10.72
CA GLN A 37 -6.04 8.26 10.91
C GLN A 37 -5.05 8.77 9.86
N GLY A 38 -5.29 9.99 9.35
CA GLY A 38 -4.31 10.69 8.51
C GLY A 38 -3.04 11.03 9.31
N TYR A 39 -1.91 11.08 8.63
CA TYR A 39 -0.61 11.41 9.22
C TYR A 39 0.22 12.25 8.24
N VAL A 40 1.29 12.85 8.76
CA VAL A 40 2.29 13.60 7.97
C VAL A 40 3.65 12.96 8.22
N LEU A 41 4.39 12.71 7.14
CA LEU A 41 5.74 12.16 7.20
C LEU A 41 6.73 13.10 6.52
N GLY A 42 7.87 13.29 7.15
CA GLY A 42 9.01 13.97 6.55
C GLY A 42 9.64 13.16 5.39
N ALA A 43 10.62 13.77 4.72
CA ALA A 43 11.25 13.18 3.53
C ALA A 43 11.88 11.80 3.80
N THR A 44 12.49 11.61 4.97
CA THR A 44 13.20 10.38 5.37
C THR A 44 12.41 9.54 6.39
N GLU A 45 11.13 9.83 6.59
CA GLU A 45 10.25 9.07 7.47
C GLU A 45 9.42 8.05 6.68
N GLY A 46 8.91 7.05 7.38
CA GLY A 46 8.21 5.90 6.84
C GLY A 46 9.00 4.61 7.04
N GLU A 47 8.51 3.51 6.48
CA GLU A 47 9.23 2.23 6.52
C GLU A 47 10.41 2.28 5.56
N GLN A 48 11.61 2.21 6.09
CA GLN A 48 12.83 2.23 5.29
C GLN A 48 13.30 0.81 4.95
N LEU A 49 13.58 0.59 3.67
CA LEU A 49 14.13 -0.66 3.15
C LEU A 49 15.36 -0.37 2.27
N VAL A 50 16.22 -1.36 2.12
CA VAL A 50 17.35 -1.40 1.20
C VAL A 50 17.02 -2.37 0.08
N HIS A 51 17.04 -1.88 -1.16
CA HIS A 51 16.68 -2.68 -2.32
C HIS A 51 17.68 -3.81 -2.57
N PHE A 52 17.17 -5.02 -2.85
CA PHE A 52 17.98 -6.23 -2.96
C PHE A 52 18.99 -6.20 -4.12
N ARG A 53 18.69 -5.50 -5.22
CA ARG A 53 19.50 -5.49 -6.45
C ARG A 53 20.59 -4.44 -6.46
N ASP A 54 20.24 -3.20 -6.12
CA ASP A 54 21.11 -2.04 -6.30
C ASP A 54 21.44 -1.32 -4.99
N HIS A 55 20.91 -1.83 -3.88
CA HIS A 55 21.09 -1.29 -2.53
C HIS A 55 20.57 0.15 -2.35
N GLY A 56 19.80 0.66 -3.30
CA GLY A 56 19.11 1.94 -3.20
C GLY A 56 18.11 1.96 -2.05
N LYS A 57 17.89 3.13 -1.48
CA LYS A 57 16.94 3.32 -0.38
C LYS A 57 15.52 3.37 -0.90
N ILE A 58 14.63 2.66 -0.21
CA ILE A 58 13.18 2.74 -0.43
C ILE A 58 12.54 3.23 0.86
N PHE A 59 11.62 4.19 0.74
CA PHE A 59 10.75 4.59 1.84
C PHE A 59 9.30 4.31 1.43
N ILE A 60 8.66 3.35 2.09
CA ILE A 60 7.21 3.13 1.97
C ILE A 60 6.53 4.12 2.91
N LYS A 61 5.76 5.03 2.34
CA LYS A 61 5.13 6.13 3.09
C LYS A 61 3.64 5.89 3.31
N VAL A 62 2.97 5.29 2.34
CA VAL A 62 1.57 4.91 2.39
C VAL A 62 1.44 3.51 1.79
N GLY A 63 0.59 2.67 2.37
CA GLY A 63 0.32 1.33 1.87
C GLY A 63 -0.63 0.56 2.76
N SER A 64 -0.79 -0.72 2.47
CA SER A 64 -1.72 -1.59 3.19
C SER A 64 -1.42 -1.68 4.69
N ALA A 65 -0.15 -1.70 5.08
CA ALA A 65 0.28 -1.73 6.48
C ALA A 65 -0.04 -0.43 7.24
N THR A 66 -0.25 0.69 6.54
CA THR A 66 -0.64 1.99 7.12
C THR A 66 -2.12 2.30 6.97
N GLY A 67 -2.93 1.30 6.56
CA GLY A 67 -4.38 1.39 6.47
C GLY A 67 -4.92 1.88 5.11
N SER A 68 -4.08 2.04 4.10
CA SER A 68 -4.53 2.39 2.75
C SER A 68 -4.64 1.15 1.87
N ASN A 69 -5.87 0.84 1.41
CA ASN A 69 -6.11 -0.24 0.46
C ASN A 69 -6.17 0.25 -1.00
N ASN A 70 -6.37 1.56 -1.20
CA ASN A 70 -6.57 2.15 -2.53
C ASN A 70 -5.29 2.72 -3.13
N LEU A 71 -4.29 2.97 -2.30
CA LEU A 71 -3.07 3.65 -2.69
C LEU A 71 -1.87 3.11 -1.93
N ALA A 72 -0.78 2.83 -2.62
CA ALA A 72 0.56 2.74 -2.05
C ALA A 72 1.44 3.84 -2.65
N LEU A 73 2.28 4.44 -1.82
CA LEU A 73 3.14 5.55 -2.21
C LEU A 73 4.45 5.50 -1.44
N GLY A 74 5.52 5.79 -2.13
CA GLY A 74 6.83 5.87 -1.50
C GLY A 74 7.87 6.48 -2.41
N THR A 75 9.10 6.55 -1.92
CA THR A 75 10.25 6.99 -2.72
C THR A 75 11.25 5.86 -2.89
N GLN A 76 11.94 5.85 -4.00
CA GLN A 76 12.99 4.89 -4.32
C GLN A 76 14.19 5.61 -4.91
N GLN A 77 15.35 5.43 -4.32
CA GLN A 77 16.63 5.72 -4.92
C GLN A 77 17.02 4.54 -5.81
N VAL A 78 17.39 4.82 -7.05
CA VAL A 78 17.94 3.84 -7.99
C VAL A 78 19.36 4.24 -8.30
N THR A 79 20.31 3.42 -7.90
CA THR A 79 21.74 3.73 -8.05
C THR A 79 22.15 3.77 -9.51
N LEU A 80 23.25 4.47 -9.79
CA LEU A 80 23.77 4.65 -11.14
C LEU A 80 23.90 3.30 -11.88
N GLY A 81 23.34 3.23 -13.08
CA GLY A 81 23.43 2.08 -13.96
C GLY A 81 22.49 0.91 -13.61
N ALA A 82 21.75 0.99 -12.49
CA ALA A 82 20.95 -0.12 -12.03
C ALA A 82 19.66 -0.35 -12.86
N GLY A 83 18.92 0.71 -13.14
CA GLY A 83 17.63 0.61 -13.83
C GLY A 83 16.58 -0.28 -13.13
N ILE A 84 15.46 -0.49 -13.78
CA ILE A 84 14.47 -1.50 -13.41
C ILE A 84 14.20 -2.38 -14.63
N PRO A 85 14.29 -3.73 -14.51
CA PRO A 85 14.00 -4.66 -15.61
C PRO A 85 12.57 -4.51 -16.13
N ILE A 86 12.35 -4.89 -17.38
CA ILE A 86 11.02 -4.85 -17.99
C ILE A 86 10.07 -5.79 -17.25
N HIS A 87 8.95 -5.23 -16.79
CA HIS A 87 7.91 -5.93 -16.05
C HIS A 87 6.55 -5.31 -16.31
N ARG A 88 5.50 -5.91 -15.80
CA ARG A 88 4.15 -5.36 -15.82
C ARG A 88 3.39 -5.70 -14.54
N HIS A 89 2.42 -4.87 -14.21
CA HIS A 89 1.48 -5.10 -13.12
C HIS A 89 0.11 -5.49 -13.69
N LEU A 90 -0.46 -6.62 -13.26
CA LEU A 90 -1.70 -7.14 -13.83
C LEU A 90 -2.95 -6.50 -13.23
N GLN A 91 -2.85 -5.94 -12.01
CA GLN A 91 -4.01 -5.51 -11.23
C GLN A 91 -3.94 -4.06 -10.76
N MET A 92 -2.84 -3.36 -11.00
CA MET A 92 -2.65 -1.99 -10.52
C MET A 92 -2.11 -1.08 -11.62
N ASP A 93 -2.54 0.17 -11.60
CA ASP A 93 -1.90 1.26 -12.31
C ASP A 93 -0.72 1.79 -11.49
N GLU A 94 0.31 2.26 -12.16
CA GLU A 94 1.47 2.86 -11.53
C GLU A 94 1.76 4.24 -12.11
N ALA A 95 2.29 5.12 -11.30
CA ALA A 95 2.86 6.38 -11.76
C ALA A 95 4.21 6.64 -11.09
N PHE A 96 5.13 7.21 -11.85
CA PHE A 96 6.37 7.78 -11.36
C PHE A 96 6.37 9.30 -11.50
N TYR A 97 6.93 9.95 -10.51
CA TYR A 97 7.37 11.34 -10.60
C TYR A 97 8.85 11.39 -10.29
N VAL A 98 9.64 11.98 -11.18
CA VAL A 98 11.10 12.07 -11.03
C VAL A 98 11.42 13.23 -10.10
N LEU A 99 11.90 12.93 -8.91
CA LEU A 99 12.33 13.92 -7.93
C LEU A 99 13.74 14.44 -8.24
N GLU A 100 14.65 13.53 -8.66
CA GLU A 100 16.03 13.86 -9.03
C GLU A 100 16.56 12.87 -10.07
N GLY A 101 17.50 13.35 -10.91
CA GLY A 101 18.17 12.54 -11.93
C GLY A 101 17.44 12.49 -13.26
N SER A 102 17.89 11.59 -14.12
CA SER A 102 17.36 11.36 -15.47
C SER A 102 17.64 9.92 -15.93
N GLY A 103 16.99 9.51 -17.01
CA GLY A 103 17.17 8.20 -17.60
C GLY A 103 16.35 7.98 -18.87
N ILE A 104 16.28 6.72 -19.28
CA ILE A 104 15.47 6.26 -20.41
C ILE A 104 14.37 5.34 -19.87
N PHE A 105 13.12 5.79 -19.96
CA PHE A 105 11.95 4.98 -19.63
C PHE A 105 11.52 4.17 -20.86
N ILE A 106 11.12 2.92 -20.64
CA ILE A 106 10.64 2.02 -21.67
C ILE A 106 9.19 1.68 -21.34
N LEU A 107 8.28 2.04 -22.22
CA LEU A 107 6.85 1.74 -22.09
C LEU A 107 6.36 1.05 -23.37
N ASN A 108 5.91 -0.19 -23.26
CA ASN A 108 5.46 -1.01 -24.38
C ASN A 108 6.47 -1.00 -25.54
N ASP A 109 7.76 -1.24 -25.20
CA ASP A 109 8.91 -1.27 -26.11
C ASP A 109 9.29 0.09 -26.75
N VAL A 110 8.59 1.18 -26.41
CA VAL A 110 8.94 2.54 -26.84
C VAL A 110 9.83 3.21 -25.78
N ARG A 111 10.93 3.83 -26.22
CA ARG A 111 11.89 4.52 -25.35
C ARG A 111 11.53 6.01 -25.25
N HIS A 112 11.53 6.52 -24.03
CA HIS A 112 11.27 7.91 -23.71
C HIS A 112 12.35 8.44 -22.79
N SER A 113 12.88 9.64 -23.04
CA SER A 113 13.69 10.33 -22.05
C SER A 113 12.79 10.77 -20.89
N PHE A 114 13.27 10.64 -19.66
CA PHE A 114 12.60 11.19 -18.50
C PHE A 114 13.63 11.79 -17.55
N GLU A 115 13.26 12.88 -16.91
CA GLU A 115 14.14 13.69 -16.07
C GLU A 115 13.37 14.33 -14.92
N LYS A 116 14.08 15.00 -14.03
CA LYS A 116 13.49 15.73 -12.90
C LYS A 116 12.27 16.56 -13.30
N GLY A 117 11.17 16.38 -12.57
CA GLY A 117 9.88 17.00 -12.84
C GLY A 117 9.01 16.21 -13.82
N GLY A 118 9.58 15.21 -14.49
CA GLY A 118 8.84 14.33 -15.40
C GLY A 118 7.89 13.38 -14.66
N THR A 119 6.77 13.06 -15.32
CA THR A 119 5.78 12.10 -14.83
C THR A 119 5.62 10.98 -15.86
N VAL A 120 5.55 9.77 -15.39
CA VAL A 120 5.21 8.60 -16.20
C VAL A 120 3.94 7.97 -15.62
N PHE A 121 2.94 7.73 -16.47
CA PHE A 121 1.75 6.96 -16.10
C PHE A 121 1.77 5.62 -16.81
N ILE A 122 1.56 4.56 -16.08
CA ILE A 122 1.66 3.17 -16.53
C ILE A 122 0.34 2.47 -16.20
N PRO A 123 -0.56 2.32 -17.18
CA PRO A 123 -1.76 1.52 -16.98
C PRO A 123 -1.40 0.06 -16.68
N LYS A 124 -2.22 -0.61 -15.89
CA LYS A 124 -2.09 -2.05 -15.68
C LYS A 124 -1.91 -2.80 -17.00
N ASN A 125 -1.19 -3.91 -16.97
CA ASN A 125 -0.80 -4.74 -18.12
C ASN A 125 0.19 -4.10 -19.10
N SER A 126 0.66 -2.88 -18.88
CA SER A 126 1.69 -2.26 -19.73
C SER A 126 3.08 -2.75 -19.35
N TRP A 127 3.83 -3.26 -20.32
CA TRP A 127 5.23 -3.61 -20.13
C TRP A 127 6.06 -2.35 -19.97
N HIS A 128 6.81 -2.27 -18.90
CA HIS A 128 7.61 -1.08 -18.60
C HIS A 128 8.86 -1.40 -17.80
N GLY A 129 9.78 -0.46 -17.79
CA GLY A 129 11.02 -0.49 -17.06
C GLY A 129 11.85 0.74 -17.43
N PHE A 130 13.04 0.87 -16.88
CA PHE A 130 13.93 1.98 -17.23
C PHE A 130 15.40 1.65 -17.05
N ALA A 131 16.25 2.45 -17.68
CA ALA A 131 17.69 2.47 -17.50
C ALA A 131 18.13 3.89 -17.12
N ASN A 132 19.09 3.96 -16.18
CA ASN A 132 19.68 5.22 -15.73
C ASN A 132 21.23 5.18 -15.82
N PRO A 133 21.79 5.14 -17.03
CA PRO A 133 23.22 4.90 -17.25
C PRO A 133 24.10 6.01 -16.71
N ASP A 134 23.64 7.25 -16.71
CA ASP A 134 24.45 8.45 -16.49
C ASP A 134 24.20 9.11 -15.12
N HIS A 135 23.07 8.86 -14.48
CA HIS A 135 22.66 9.51 -13.25
C HIS A 135 21.97 8.55 -12.29
N GLU A 136 22.11 8.78 -10.98
CA GLU A 136 21.20 8.20 -10.00
C GLU A 136 19.81 8.79 -10.19
N LEU A 137 18.79 8.01 -9.84
CA LEU A 137 17.40 8.46 -9.85
C LEU A 137 16.84 8.45 -8.44
N LEU A 138 16.08 9.49 -8.10
CA LEU A 138 15.15 9.49 -6.98
C LEU A 138 13.74 9.62 -7.53
N LEU A 139 12.94 8.60 -7.31
CA LEU A 139 11.59 8.51 -7.82
C LEU A 139 10.58 8.55 -6.68
N LEU A 140 9.49 9.28 -6.86
CA LEU A 140 8.23 9.03 -6.16
C LEU A 140 7.47 8.00 -6.99
N TRP A 141 7.12 6.86 -6.39
CA TRP A 141 6.24 5.87 -6.99
C TRP A 141 4.86 5.90 -6.32
N ILE A 142 3.83 5.71 -7.12
CA ILE A 142 2.43 5.69 -6.71
C ILE A 142 1.77 4.50 -7.38
N MET A 143 1.04 3.68 -6.63
CA MET A 143 0.33 2.51 -7.14
C MET A 143 -1.10 2.49 -6.65
N SER A 144 -2.02 2.12 -7.52
CA SER A 144 -3.45 2.01 -7.23
C SER A 144 -4.04 0.75 -7.89
N PRO A 145 -4.66 -0.16 -7.10
CA PRO A 145 -4.75 -0.19 -5.64
C PRO A 145 -3.40 -0.41 -4.95
N ALA A 146 -3.36 -0.32 -3.61
CA ALA A 146 -2.20 -0.71 -2.82
C ALA A 146 -1.93 -2.22 -2.95
N GLY A 147 -0.67 -2.63 -2.74
CA GLY A 147 -0.29 -4.05 -2.77
C GLY A 147 1.17 -4.31 -3.09
N LEU A 148 1.77 -3.58 -4.03
CA LEU A 148 3.17 -3.79 -4.41
C LEU A 148 4.16 -3.42 -3.29
N ASP A 149 3.75 -2.61 -2.31
CA ASP A 149 4.53 -2.38 -1.09
C ASP A 149 4.92 -3.68 -0.38
N GLY A 150 4.10 -4.74 -0.51
CA GLY A 150 4.41 -6.09 -0.06
C GLY A 150 5.59 -6.74 -0.82
N PHE A 151 5.71 -6.50 -2.12
CA PHE A 151 6.86 -6.98 -2.90
C PHE A 151 8.18 -6.41 -2.37
N PHE A 152 8.22 -5.14 -2.02
CA PHE A 152 9.41 -4.55 -1.42
C PHE A 152 9.75 -5.19 -0.07
N ARG A 153 8.77 -5.48 0.79
CA ARG A 153 9.00 -6.17 2.08
C ARG A 153 9.49 -7.60 1.88
N ASP A 154 8.98 -8.30 0.87
CA ASP A 154 9.40 -9.68 0.58
C ASP A 154 10.79 -9.75 -0.06
N THR A 155 11.23 -8.74 -0.81
CA THR A 155 12.49 -8.77 -1.54
C THR A 155 13.62 -7.95 -0.90
N CYS A 156 13.29 -6.86 -0.24
CA CYS A 156 14.25 -5.93 0.38
C CYS A 156 14.53 -6.26 1.85
N THR A 157 15.43 -5.54 2.47
CA THR A 157 15.82 -5.71 3.89
C THR A 157 15.80 -4.36 4.62
N PRO A 158 15.58 -4.35 5.94
CA PRO A 158 15.80 -3.15 6.73
C PRO A 158 17.24 -2.66 6.66
N PRO A 159 17.52 -1.36 6.90
CA PRO A 159 18.88 -0.84 7.00
C PRO A 159 19.73 -1.61 8.00
N GLY A 160 20.99 -1.87 7.65
CA GLY A 160 21.94 -2.62 8.48
C GLY A 160 21.81 -4.15 8.38
N VAL A 161 20.80 -4.66 7.69
CA VAL A 161 20.65 -6.09 7.37
C VAL A 161 21.19 -6.33 5.96
N PRO A 162 22.04 -7.36 5.77
CA PRO A 162 22.56 -7.69 4.44
C PRO A 162 21.43 -7.90 3.42
N PRO A 163 21.56 -7.38 2.19
CA PRO A 163 20.57 -7.58 1.13
C PRO A 163 20.35 -9.06 0.82
N LYS A 164 19.10 -9.42 0.51
CA LYS A 164 18.76 -10.79 0.09
C LYS A 164 19.43 -11.12 -1.24
N GLN A 165 20.00 -12.31 -1.31
CA GLN A 165 20.52 -12.88 -2.56
C GLN A 165 19.40 -13.72 -3.18
N LEU A 166 18.64 -13.11 -4.10
CA LEU A 166 17.50 -13.76 -4.74
C LEU A 166 17.85 -14.19 -6.16
N THR A 167 17.54 -15.43 -6.52
CA THR A 167 17.61 -15.87 -7.91
C THR A 167 16.46 -15.26 -8.72
N ARG A 168 16.56 -15.28 -10.03
CA ARG A 168 15.48 -14.80 -10.93
C ARG A 168 14.19 -15.57 -10.70
N GLU A 169 14.26 -16.87 -10.46
CA GLU A 169 13.10 -17.73 -10.18
C GLU A 169 12.41 -17.31 -8.89
N GLN A 170 13.18 -17.04 -7.82
CA GLN A 170 12.65 -16.57 -6.55
C GLN A 170 11.99 -15.20 -6.68
N ILE A 171 12.62 -14.27 -7.42
CA ILE A 171 12.04 -12.96 -7.69
C ILE A 171 10.71 -13.10 -8.44
N ASN A 172 10.65 -13.94 -9.47
CA ASN A 172 9.44 -14.19 -10.25
C ASN A 172 8.34 -14.86 -9.41
N GLU A 173 8.70 -15.77 -8.50
CA GLU A 173 7.73 -16.36 -7.58
C GLU A 173 7.14 -15.34 -6.62
N ILE A 174 7.98 -14.49 -6.03
CA ILE A 174 7.52 -13.42 -5.15
C ILE A 174 6.65 -12.42 -5.95
N ALA A 175 7.08 -12.01 -7.13
CA ALA A 175 6.35 -11.05 -7.96
C ALA A 175 4.93 -11.51 -8.30
N ARG A 176 4.73 -12.80 -8.59
CA ARG A 176 3.39 -13.36 -8.86
C ARG A 176 2.41 -13.19 -7.70
N LYS A 177 2.88 -13.19 -6.45
CA LYS A 177 2.03 -12.93 -5.27
C LYS A 177 1.42 -11.52 -5.32
N TYR A 178 2.09 -10.60 -5.99
CA TYR A 178 1.73 -9.19 -6.14
C TYR A 178 1.24 -8.87 -7.55
N ALA A 179 0.72 -9.86 -8.27
CA ALA A 179 0.22 -9.71 -9.64
C ALA A 179 1.22 -8.98 -10.56
N THR A 180 2.51 -9.29 -10.44
CA THR A 180 3.60 -8.69 -11.21
C THR A 180 4.34 -9.77 -11.99
N GLU A 181 4.71 -9.48 -13.23
CA GLU A 181 5.44 -10.37 -14.12
C GLU A 181 6.67 -9.66 -14.68
N PHE A 182 7.81 -10.33 -14.68
CA PHE A 182 9.03 -9.88 -15.33
C PHE A 182 9.22 -10.58 -16.68
N ARG A 183 9.76 -9.84 -17.65
CA ARG A 183 10.12 -10.34 -18.99
C ARG A 183 11.54 -10.93 -19.01
#